data_1926dadd8e2d7c9d3b1c1be72ed2536f
#
_entry.id   1926dadd8e2d7c9d3b1c1be72ed2536f
#
_cell.length_a   1.000
_cell.length_b   1.000
_cell.length_c   1.000
_cell.angle_alpha   90.00
_cell.angle_beta   90.00
_cell.angle_gamma   90.00
#
_symmetry.space_group_name_H-M   'P 1'
#
loop_
_entity.id
_entity.type
_entity.pdbx_description
1 polymer ?
#
loop_
_entity_poly.entity_id
_entity_poly.type
_entity_poly.pdbx_seq_one_letter_code
_entity_poly.pdbx_strand_id
1 'polypeptide(L)'
;MSYLPQTTNSKAKELTEKQQSFLDNLIETGGDPKKAAELAGYSGNYHQVIKSLRQEVIQLASDVLARSAPQAAFKLVDIMNSDKPIPQVSNKLQAAQTILDRVGVSKSDKLDVTHKAAGGIFILPEKAPIEAEAEDITYNE
;
A
#
# COMPACT_ATOMS: atom_id res chain seq x y z
N MET A 1 22.58 -20.21 -15.74
CA MET A 1 22.52 -18.77 -15.96
C MET A 1 21.46 -18.21 -15.03
N SER A 2 21.88 -17.52 -14.00
CA SER A 2 20.99 -16.97 -12.98
C SER A 2 20.52 -15.60 -13.44
N TYR A 3 19.25 -15.49 -13.85
CA TYR A 3 18.59 -14.21 -14.07
C TYR A 3 18.05 -13.70 -12.74
N LEU A 4 18.93 -13.14 -11.91
CA LEU A 4 18.50 -12.28 -10.83
C LEU A 4 18.10 -10.93 -11.45
N PRO A 5 16.88 -10.42 -11.18
CA PRO A 5 16.54 -9.06 -11.58
C PRO A 5 17.52 -8.12 -10.90
N GLN A 6 18.23 -7.35 -11.71
CA GLN A 6 19.07 -6.26 -11.22
C GLN A 6 18.16 -5.31 -10.47
N THR A 7 18.24 -5.31 -9.15
CA THR A 7 17.67 -4.24 -8.35
C THR A 7 18.30 -2.95 -8.87
N THR A 8 17.49 -2.13 -9.52
CA THR A 8 17.86 -0.78 -9.89
C THR A 8 18.27 -0.06 -8.61
N ASN A 9 19.57 0.05 -8.43
CA ASN A 9 20.18 0.83 -7.39
C ASN A 9 19.80 2.30 -7.66
N SER A 10 18.62 2.72 -7.19
CA SER A 10 18.30 4.12 -7.12
C SER A 10 19.38 4.72 -6.21
N LYS A 11 20.27 5.53 -6.78
CA LYS A 11 21.28 6.26 -6.03
C LYS A 11 20.60 6.85 -4.80
N ALA A 12 20.90 6.28 -3.63
CA ALA A 12 20.41 6.83 -2.38
C ALA A 12 20.85 8.29 -2.37
N LYS A 13 19.89 9.20 -2.35
CA LYS A 13 20.15 10.63 -2.29
C LYS A 13 20.94 10.86 -1.01
N GLU A 14 22.17 11.35 -1.13
CA GLU A 14 22.97 11.70 0.04
C GLU A 14 22.23 12.77 0.83
N LEU A 15 21.83 12.40 2.05
CA LEU A 15 21.15 13.32 2.95
C LEU A 15 22.17 14.26 3.60
N THR A 16 21.78 15.51 3.75
CA THR A 16 22.59 16.44 4.54
C THR A 16 22.50 16.10 6.03
N GLU A 17 23.48 16.48 6.83
CA GLU A 17 23.50 16.26 8.29
C GLU A 17 22.20 16.76 8.96
N LYS A 18 21.68 17.92 8.54
CA LYS A 18 20.41 18.43 9.04
C LYS A 18 19.22 17.58 8.66
N GLN A 19 19.20 17.01 7.45
CA GLN A 19 18.13 16.14 7.00
C GLN A 19 18.16 14.82 7.76
N GLN A 20 19.34 14.28 7.99
CA GLN A 20 19.50 13.08 8.80
C GLN A 20 19.06 13.33 10.24
N SER A 21 19.51 14.42 10.84
CA SER A 21 19.09 14.83 12.18
C SER A 21 17.57 15.03 12.29
N PHE A 22 16.92 15.55 11.26
CA PHE A 22 15.46 15.67 11.25
C PHE A 22 14.77 14.30 11.30
N LEU A 23 15.23 13.33 10.50
CA LEU A 23 14.65 11.98 10.48
C LEU A 23 14.87 11.25 11.82
N ASP A 24 16.04 11.38 12.41
CA ASP A 24 16.37 10.79 13.70
C ASP A 24 15.49 11.41 14.82
N ASN A 25 15.38 12.72 14.85
CA ASN A 25 14.52 13.44 15.80
C ASN A 25 13.02 13.12 15.59
N LEU A 26 12.61 12.79 14.37
CA LEU A 26 11.23 12.40 14.09
C LEU A 26 10.86 11.10 14.82
N ILE A 27 11.80 10.16 14.94
CA ILE A 27 11.61 8.94 15.73
C ILE A 27 11.56 9.29 17.23
N GLU A 28 12.52 10.06 17.73
CA GLU A 28 12.63 10.42 19.15
C GLU A 28 11.45 11.22 19.66
N THR A 29 10.87 12.09 18.81
CA THR A 29 9.70 12.90 19.17
C THR A 29 8.37 12.17 18.99
N GLY A 30 8.41 10.88 18.62
CA GLY A 30 7.20 10.09 18.40
C GLY A 30 6.39 10.54 17.17
N GLY A 31 7.06 11.11 16.17
CA GLY A 31 6.45 11.53 14.91
C GLY A 31 5.99 12.99 14.89
N ASP A 32 6.40 13.83 15.85
CA ASP A 32 6.09 15.27 15.86
C ASP A 32 7.04 16.03 14.92
N PRO A 33 6.61 16.43 13.72
CA PRO A 33 7.49 17.03 12.73
C PRO A 33 7.94 18.44 13.09
N LYS A 34 7.14 19.16 13.90
CA LYS A 34 7.49 20.51 14.33
C LYS A 34 8.67 20.46 15.29
N LYS A 35 8.58 19.63 16.33
CA LYS A 35 9.66 19.44 17.30
C LYS A 35 10.92 18.86 16.64
N ALA A 36 10.75 17.89 15.76
CA ALA A 36 11.86 17.29 15.03
C ALA A 36 12.61 18.32 14.19
N ALA A 37 11.91 19.22 13.52
CA ALA A 37 12.52 20.29 12.75
C ALA A 37 13.25 21.32 13.62
N GLU A 38 12.65 21.70 14.75
CA GLU A 38 13.28 22.61 15.71
C GLU A 38 14.59 22.00 16.27
N LEU A 39 14.57 20.74 16.66
CA LEU A 39 15.75 20.02 17.16
C LEU A 39 16.85 19.84 16.10
N ALA A 40 16.45 19.66 14.83
CA ALA A 40 17.41 19.60 13.71
C ALA A 40 17.94 20.95 13.26
N GLY A 41 17.52 22.05 13.90
CA GLY A 41 17.98 23.40 13.62
C GLY A 41 17.35 24.03 12.36
N TYR A 42 16.15 23.59 11.99
CA TYR A 42 15.35 24.26 11.00
C TYR A 42 14.55 25.40 11.64
N SER A 43 14.87 26.64 11.24
CA SER A 43 14.06 27.80 11.59
C SER A 43 13.07 28.07 10.48
N GLY A 44 11.79 27.76 10.67
CA GLY A 44 10.78 28.11 9.69
C GLY A 44 9.81 26.97 9.33
N ASN A 45 9.47 26.88 8.07
CA ASN A 45 8.40 26.03 7.60
C ASN A 45 8.82 24.56 7.50
N TYR A 46 8.54 23.77 8.53
CA TYR A 46 8.82 22.32 8.55
C TYR A 46 8.06 21.54 7.45
N HIS A 47 6.98 22.08 6.89
CA HIS A 47 6.27 21.46 5.77
C HIS A 47 7.14 21.34 4.51
N GLN A 48 8.03 22.31 4.29
CA GLN A 48 9.00 22.26 3.19
C GLN A 48 10.01 21.13 3.39
N VAL A 49 10.46 20.91 4.63
CA VAL A 49 11.37 19.83 4.99
C VAL A 49 10.71 18.47 4.73
N ILE A 50 9.48 18.28 5.20
CA ILE A 50 8.71 17.04 4.95
C ILE A 50 8.53 16.84 3.44
N LYS A 51 8.20 17.88 2.69
CA LYS A 51 8.00 17.78 1.24
C LYS A 51 9.28 17.34 0.53
N SER A 52 10.43 17.86 0.96
CA SER A 52 11.73 17.51 0.36
C SER A 52 12.21 16.11 0.75
N LEU A 53 11.79 15.59 1.92
CA LEU A 53 12.16 14.27 2.47
C LEU A 53 11.01 13.28 2.44
N ARG A 54 10.05 13.45 1.54
CA ARG A 54 8.83 12.65 1.50
C ARG A 54 9.10 11.14 1.41
N GLN A 55 10.05 10.75 0.59
CA GLN A 55 10.37 9.33 0.38
C GLN A 55 11.02 8.74 1.65
N GLU A 56 11.94 9.48 2.23
CA GLU A 56 12.65 9.10 3.44
C GLU A 56 11.69 9.00 4.65
N VAL A 57 10.73 9.92 4.75
CA VAL A 57 9.68 9.88 5.80
C VAL A 57 8.76 8.66 5.62
N ILE A 58 8.38 8.32 4.38
CA ILE A 58 7.59 7.13 4.09
C ILE A 58 8.37 5.86 4.46
N GLN A 59 9.66 5.81 4.08
CA GLN A 59 10.53 4.68 4.42
C GLN A 59 10.65 4.53 5.93
N LEU A 60 10.87 5.63 6.65
CA LEU A 60 10.93 5.65 8.10
C LEU A 60 9.64 5.10 8.75
N ALA A 61 8.48 5.52 8.25
CA ALA A 61 7.20 5.01 8.73
C ALA A 61 7.05 3.49 8.48
N SER A 62 7.51 3.01 7.34
CA SER A 62 7.52 1.58 7.02
C SER A 62 8.44 0.80 7.97
N ASP A 63 9.60 1.33 8.29
CA ASP A 63 10.56 0.72 9.23
C ASP A 63 9.99 0.67 10.65
N VAL A 64 9.29 1.72 11.10
CA VAL A 64 8.61 1.73 12.40
C VAL A 64 7.52 0.65 12.47
N LEU A 65 6.72 0.51 11.41
CA LEU A 65 5.71 -0.56 11.34
C LEU A 65 6.35 -1.95 11.35
N ALA A 66 7.44 -2.15 10.59
CA ALA A 66 8.16 -3.42 10.55
C ALA A 66 8.73 -3.80 11.92
N ARG A 67 9.28 -2.84 12.67
CA ARG A 67 9.75 -3.06 14.05
C ARG A 67 8.62 -3.37 15.02
N SER A 68 7.43 -2.84 14.80
CA SER A 68 6.25 -3.05 15.64
C SER A 68 5.51 -4.35 15.33
N ALA A 69 5.78 -4.99 14.18
CA ALA A 69 5.09 -6.19 13.75
C ALA A 69 5.21 -7.37 14.72
N PRO A 70 6.38 -7.69 15.30
CA PRO A 70 6.48 -8.75 16.31
C PRO A 70 5.60 -8.47 17.53
N GLN A 71 5.59 -7.24 18.02
CA GLN A 71 4.75 -6.83 19.16
C GLN A 71 3.27 -6.95 18.85
N ALA A 72 2.85 -6.58 17.62
CA ALA A 72 1.49 -6.75 17.16
C ALA A 72 1.09 -8.24 17.11
N ALA A 73 1.96 -9.12 16.62
CA ALA A 73 1.73 -10.56 16.59
C ALA A 73 1.58 -11.13 18.00
N PHE A 74 2.46 -10.80 18.92
CA PHE A 74 2.33 -11.23 20.32
C PHE A 74 1.05 -10.72 20.96
N LYS A 75 0.64 -9.50 20.64
CA LYS A 75 -0.62 -8.93 21.17
C LYS A 75 -1.85 -9.70 20.69
N LEU A 76 -1.85 -10.19 19.46
CA LEU A 76 -2.94 -11.07 18.98
C LEU A 76 -2.98 -12.40 19.75
N VAL A 77 -1.81 -12.99 19.99
CA VAL A 77 -1.71 -14.24 20.78
C VAL A 77 -2.18 -14.00 22.22
N ASP A 78 -1.78 -12.91 22.86
CA ASP A 78 -2.23 -12.53 24.21
C ASP A 78 -3.75 -12.38 24.28
N ILE A 79 -4.34 -11.70 23.29
CA ILE A 79 -5.79 -11.52 23.22
C ILE A 79 -6.49 -12.89 23.06
N MET A 80 -5.95 -13.77 22.23
CA MET A 80 -6.50 -15.10 21.99
C MET A 80 -6.45 -15.97 23.25
N ASN A 81 -5.40 -15.86 24.05
CA ASN A 81 -5.17 -16.67 25.25
C ASN A 81 -5.76 -16.04 26.53
N SER A 82 -6.43 -14.90 26.42
CA SER A 82 -6.95 -14.20 27.59
C SER A 82 -8.32 -14.70 28.00
N ASP A 83 -8.43 -15.28 29.19
CA ASP A 83 -9.69 -15.68 29.81
C ASP A 83 -10.44 -14.51 30.45
N LYS A 84 -9.80 -13.34 30.57
CA LYS A 84 -10.36 -12.14 31.18
C LYS A 84 -10.83 -11.15 30.14
N PRO A 85 -11.93 -10.42 30.41
CA PRO A 85 -12.38 -9.37 29.49
C PRO A 85 -11.31 -8.27 29.37
N ILE A 86 -10.87 -8.02 28.14
CA ILE A 86 -9.88 -6.98 27.85
C ILE A 86 -10.63 -5.71 27.42
N PRO A 87 -10.43 -4.57 28.10
CA PRO A 87 -11.01 -3.31 27.66
C PRO A 87 -10.59 -2.95 26.23
N GLN A 88 -11.55 -2.53 25.40
CA GLN A 88 -11.33 -2.13 24.01
C GLN A 88 -10.62 -3.21 23.16
N VAL A 89 -10.90 -4.47 23.42
CA VAL A 89 -10.25 -5.59 22.70
C VAL A 89 -10.39 -5.46 21.19
N SER A 90 -11.55 -5.07 20.68
CA SER A 90 -11.81 -4.89 19.26
C SER A 90 -10.88 -3.84 18.62
N ASN A 91 -10.66 -2.73 19.29
CA ASN A 91 -9.78 -1.66 18.80
C ASN A 91 -8.31 -2.12 18.80
N LYS A 92 -7.89 -2.83 19.85
CA LYS A 92 -6.53 -3.37 19.96
C LYS A 92 -6.27 -4.46 18.90
N LEU A 93 -7.26 -5.32 18.68
CA LEU A 93 -7.23 -6.37 17.66
C LEU A 93 -7.10 -5.77 16.26
N GLN A 94 -7.94 -4.79 15.95
CA GLN A 94 -7.93 -4.10 14.66
C GLN A 94 -6.61 -3.37 14.42
N ALA A 95 -6.07 -2.68 15.43
CA ALA A 95 -4.78 -2.01 15.34
C ALA A 95 -3.64 -3.00 15.04
N ALA A 96 -3.59 -4.12 15.78
CA ALA A 96 -2.57 -5.15 15.57
C ALA A 96 -2.68 -5.79 14.18
N GLN A 97 -3.89 -6.11 13.74
CA GLN A 97 -4.14 -6.64 12.38
C GLN A 97 -3.71 -5.64 11.32
N THR A 98 -4.03 -4.35 11.48
CA THR A 98 -3.64 -3.31 10.51
C THR A 98 -2.12 -3.17 10.39
N ILE A 99 -1.37 -3.28 11.49
CA ILE A 99 0.10 -3.26 11.46
C ILE A 99 0.63 -4.47 10.67
N LEU A 100 0.12 -5.67 10.96
CA LEU A 100 0.55 -6.90 10.28
C LEU A 100 0.22 -6.87 8.78
N ASP A 101 -0.95 -6.38 8.41
CA ASP A 101 -1.36 -6.22 7.01
C ASP A 101 -0.43 -5.27 6.25
N ARG A 102 -0.04 -4.16 6.89
CA ARG A 102 0.87 -3.18 6.30
C ARG A 102 2.28 -3.72 6.09
N VAL A 103 2.72 -4.63 6.95
CA VAL A 103 4.04 -5.28 6.86
C VAL A 103 4.04 -6.49 5.92
N GLY A 104 2.87 -6.90 5.44
CA GLY A 104 2.73 -8.02 4.50
C GLY A 104 2.55 -9.38 5.18
N VAL A 105 2.26 -9.42 6.48
CA VAL A 105 1.86 -10.63 7.21
C VAL A 105 0.34 -10.70 7.24
N SER A 106 -0.31 -10.39 6.12
CA SER A 106 -1.75 -10.44 6.04
C SER A 106 -2.24 -11.81 5.59
N LYS A 107 -3.47 -12.14 6.00
CA LYS A 107 -4.27 -13.18 5.39
C LYS A 107 -4.72 -12.72 3.99
N SER A 108 -3.78 -12.39 3.11
CA SER A 108 -4.15 -12.13 1.73
C SER A 108 -4.26 -13.45 1.01
N ASP A 109 -5.48 -13.87 0.72
CA ASP A 109 -5.71 -14.66 -0.45
C ASP A 109 -5.23 -13.82 -1.64
N LYS A 110 -3.96 -13.98 -2.01
CA LYS A 110 -3.46 -13.45 -3.26
C LYS A 110 -4.20 -14.21 -4.35
N LEU A 111 -5.34 -13.69 -4.77
CA LEU A 111 -5.89 -14.03 -6.06
C LEU A 111 -4.87 -13.48 -7.07
N ASP A 112 -3.89 -14.30 -7.41
CA ASP A 112 -3.09 -14.12 -8.60
C ASP A 112 -4.03 -14.33 -9.79
N VAL A 113 -4.80 -13.29 -10.11
CA VAL A 113 -5.49 -13.21 -11.38
C VAL A 113 -4.42 -12.94 -12.43
N THR A 114 -3.64 -13.98 -12.74
CA THR A 114 -2.86 -14.00 -13.97
C THR A 114 -3.88 -14.02 -15.09
N HIS A 115 -4.27 -12.85 -15.56
CA HIS A 115 -4.83 -12.72 -16.88
C HIS A 115 -3.72 -13.14 -17.88
N LYS A 116 -3.59 -14.44 -18.08
CA LYS A 116 -3.06 -14.89 -19.36
C LYS A 116 -4.07 -14.35 -20.36
N ALA A 117 -3.73 -13.26 -21.01
CA ALA A 117 -4.34 -12.90 -22.27
C ALA A 117 -3.94 -14.03 -23.25
N ALA A 118 -4.63 -15.15 -23.15
CA ALA A 118 -4.73 -16.05 -24.26
C ALA A 118 -5.40 -15.18 -25.32
N GLY A 119 -4.63 -14.77 -26.33
CA GLY A 119 -5.16 -14.10 -27.49
C GLY A 119 -6.20 -15.02 -28.13
N GLY A 120 -7.40 -14.99 -27.56
CA GLY A 120 -8.56 -15.60 -28.16
C GLY A 120 -8.90 -14.76 -29.37
N ILE A 121 -8.67 -15.31 -30.54
CA ILE A 121 -9.27 -14.79 -31.76
C ILE A 121 -10.78 -14.96 -31.53
N PHE A 122 -11.49 -13.87 -31.24
CA PHE A 122 -12.94 -13.85 -31.27
C PHE A 122 -13.35 -13.95 -32.73
N ILE A 123 -13.65 -15.18 -33.19
CA ILE A 123 -14.34 -15.38 -34.46
C ILE A 123 -15.77 -14.97 -34.21
N LEU A 124 -16.13 -13.75 -34.63
CA LEU A 124 -17.53 -13.34 -34.67
C LEU A 124 -18.24 -14.25 -35.67
N PRO A 125 -19.39 -14.86 -35.32
CA PRO A 125 -20.18 -15.62 -36.27
C PRO A 125 -20.58 -14.71 -37.42
N GLU A 126 -20.48 -15.23 -38.63
CA GLU A 126 -20.87 -14.53 -39.84
C GLU A 126 -22.33 -14.10 -39.70
N LYS A 127 -22.61 -12.82 -39.97
CA LYS A 127 -23.94 -12.26 -39.86
C LYS A 127 -24.80 -12.92 -40.93
N ALA A 128 -25.76 -13.76 -40.52
CA ALA A 128 -26.69 -14.36 -41.43
C ALA A 128 -27.41 -13.24 -42.24
N PRO A 129 -27.49 -13.36 -43.55
CA PRO A 129 -28.22 -12.38 -44.35
C PRO A 129 -29.71 -12.36 -43.91
N ILE A 130 -30.17 -11.21 -43.50
CA ILE A 130 -31.59 -11.01 -43.23
C ILE A 130 -32.24 -10.98 -44.61
N GLU A 131 -32.92 -12.06 -45.01
CA GLU A 131 -33.83 -12.04 -46.12
C GLU A 131 -35.02 -11.14 -45.70
N ALA A 132 -35.01 -9.92 -46.22
CA ALA A 132 -36.16 -9.04 -46.12
C ALA A 132 -37.21 -9.55 -47.10
N GLU A 133 -38.19 -10.31 -46.62
CA GLU A 133 -39.42 -10.53 -47.38
C GLU A 133 -40.11 -9.18 -47.47
N ALA A 134 -40.05 -8.57 -48.66
CA ALA A 134 -40.88 -7.43 -49.00
C ALA A 134 -42.30 -7.94 -49.20
N GLU A 135 -43.16 -7.76 -48.21
CA GLU A 135 -44.60 -7.91 -48.41
C GLU A 135 -45.07 -6.77 -49.30
N ASP A 136 -45.48 -7.12 -50.54
CA ASP A 136 -46.15 -6.26 -51.47
C ASP A 136 -47.51 -5.89 -50.90
N ILE A 137 -47.63 -4.71 -50.33
CA ILE A 137 -48.91 -4.13 -49.95
C ILE A 137 -49.52 -3.55 -51.21
N THR A 138 -50.36 -4.32 -51.90
CA THR A 138 -51.23 -3.81 -52.98
C THR A 138 -52.35 -3.07 -52.34
N TYR A 139 -52.37 -1.74 -52.50
CA TYR A 139 -53.51 -0.90 -52.24
C TYR A 139 -54.49 -1.08 -53.41
N ASN A 140 -55.65 -1.69 -53.19
CA ASN A 140 -56.77 -1.65 -54.09
C ASN A 140 -57.64 -0.42 -53.76
N GLU A 141 -57.86 0.39 -54.75
CA GLU A 141 -58.84 1.49 -54.76
C GLU A 141 -60.28 0.98 -54.57
#